data_526183f54f963d96e41f1a76f57d299e
#
_entry.id   526183f54f963d96e41f1a76f57d299e
#
_cell.length_a   1.000
_cell.length_b   1.000
_cell.length_c   1.000
_cell.angle_alpha   90.00
_cell.angle_beta   90.00
_cell.angle_gamma   90.00
#
_symmetry.space_group_name_H-M   'P 1'
#
loop_
_entity.id
_entity.type
_entity.pdbx_description
1 polymer ?
#
loop_
_entity_poly.entity_id
_entity_poly.type
_entity_poly.pdbx_seq_one_letter_code
_entity_poly.pdbx_strand_id
1 'polypeptide(L)'
;MNTFTLKMTALILMVLDHIGCYFDGAPVWLNWLGRLSYPLFLFCMVQGYRHTRSRKRYLLRLYLMSLFMTGFSYFLDSRFPTPNGYGNHNIFLPMLLTGVLISTIEWFGREDSFPVRAAMRTAHGINAARCPLPAGCPLVQARLASSGRIAQKDRRKGFFLLGGLFGVQLLYYVLPFSRHLSGDLVTGVIPNLDVNEYGFAFIALGVLMYFLWEKKELFTVVYLIFCVWQFSAEGASGAQWLMAAALPLMLRYNDQKGPGLKYFLYFFYPAHTFLLFWLANFVF
;
A
#
# COMPACT_ATOMS: atom_id res chain seq x y z
N MET A 1 8.97 15.97 -9.16
CA MET A 1 7.89 15.20 -9.85
C MET A 1 6.63 15.25 -8.98
N ASN A 2 5.45 15.37 -9.57
CA ASN A 2 4.18 15.27 -8.81
C ASN A 2 3.64 13.82 -8.79
N THR A 3 2.59 13.57 -8.00
CA THR A 3 2.00 12.21 -7.89
C THR A 3 1.50 11.68 -9.23
N PHE A 4 0.99 12.54 -10.12
CA PHE A 4 0.53 12.14 -11.45
C PHE A 4 1.70 11.60 -12.29
N THR A 5 2.80 12.35 -12.38
CA THR A 5 3.99 11.94 -13.16
C THR A 5 4.55 10.62 -12.64
N LEU A 6 4.68 10.45 -11.31
CA LEU A 6 5.16 9.19 -10.72
C LEU A 6 4.25 8.00 -11.08
N LYS A 7 2.93 8.20 -11.01
CA LYS A 7 1.97 7.15 -11.38
C LYS A 7 2.04 6.78 -12.86
N MET A 8 2.20 7.77 -13.75
CA MET A 8 2.33 7.51 -15.18
C MET A 8 3.64 6.77 -15.48
N THR A 9 4.75 7.16 -14.85
CA THR A 9 6.02 6.44 -14.96
C THR A 9 5.86 4.99 -14.48
N ALA A 10 5.27 4.78 -13.29
CA ALA A 10 5.02 3.45 -12.75
C ALA A 10 4.13 2.60 -13.68
N LEU A 11 3.11 3.20 -14.29
CA LEU A 11 2.21 2.54 -15.22
C LEU A 11 2.93 2.09 -16.49
N ILE A 12 3.76 2.94 -17.09
CA ILE A 12 4.56 2.58 -18.27
C ILE A 12 5.50 1.41 -17.94
N LEU A 13 6.21 1.49 -16.82
CA LEU A 13 7.11 0.43 -16.35
C LEU A 13 6.36 -0.88 -16.09
N MET A 14 5.13 -0.82 -15.56
CA MET A 14 4.29 -1.99 -15.34
C MET A 14 3.84 -2.65 -16.65
N VAL A 15 3.49 -1.86 -17.67
CA VAL A 15 3.13 -2.40 -19.00
C VAL A 15 4.34 -3.10 -19.62
N LEU A 16 5.54 -2.51 -19.51
CA LEU A 16 6.78 -3.14 -19.99
C LEU A 16 7.06 -4.48 -19.29
N ASP A 17 6.87 -4.54 -17.97
CA ASP A 17 6.99 -5.78 -17.19
C ASP A 17 6.04 -6.87 -17.69
N HIS A 18 4.77 -6.52 -17.85
CA HIS A 18 3.77 -7.47 -18.31
C HIS A 18 4.00 -7.93 -19.75
N ILE A 19 4.51 -7.07 -20.64
CA ILE A 19 4.95 -7.50 -21.97
C ILE A 19 6.05 -8.55 -21.83
N GLY A 20 7.04 -8.31 -20.97
CA GLY A 20 8.11 -9.28 -20.69
C GLY A 20 7.63 -10.58 -20.05
N CYS A 21 6.49 -10.57 -19.34
CA CYS A 21 5.91 -11.74 -18.70
C CYS A 21 5.01 -12.58 -19.63
N TYR A 22 4.24 -11.93 -20.51
CA TYR A 22 3.24 -12.61 -21.34
C TYR A 22 3.77 -13.08 -22.68
N PHE A 23 4.80 -12.45 -23.24
CA PHE A 23 5.32 -12.81 -24.58
C PHE A 23 6.63 -13.57 -24.48
N ASP A 24 6.62 -14.83 -24.94
CA ASP A 24 7.82 -15.65 -25.04
C ASP A 24 8.84 -15.01 -25.99
N GLY A 25 10.11 -14.97 -25.56
CA GLY A 25 11.18 -14.33 -26.33
C GLY A 25 11.28 -12.81 -26.13
N ALA A 26 10.45 -12.21 -25.31
CA ALA A 26 10.60 -10.80 -24.94
C ALA A 26 11.94 -10.56 -24.23
N PRO A 27 12.61 -9.41 -24.49
CA PRO A 27 13.89 -9.10 -23.87
C PRO A 27 13.78 -9.00 -22.34
N VAL A 28 14.67 -9.69 -21.62
CA VAL A 28 14.67 -9.75 -20.13
C VAL A 28 14.75 -8.38 -19.46
N TRP A 29 15.35 -7.37 -20.10
CA TRP A 29 15.43 -6.02 -19.55
C TRP A 29 14.05 -5.36 -19.37
N LEU A 30 13.00 -5.82 -20.05
CA LEU A 30 11.62 -5.36 -19.81
C LEU A 30 11.18 -5.67 -18.37
N ASN A 31 11.45 -6.89 -17.91
CA ASN A 31 11.16 -7.30 -16.53
C ASN A 31 12.04 -6.56 -15.51
N TRP A 32 13.29 -6.24 -15.87
CA TRP A 32 14.17 -5.45 -15.01
C TRP A 32 13.62 -4.04 -14.77
N LEU A 33 13.14 -3.38 -15.81
CA LEU A 33 12.48 -2.09 -15.70
C LEU A 33 11.16 -2.20 -14.92
N GLY A 34 10.45 -3.30 -15.08
CA GLY A 34 9.23 -3.58 -14.36
C GLY A 34 9.38 -3.59 -12.84
N ARG A 35 10.55 -4.02 -12.33
CA ARG A 35 10.81 -4.04 -10.88
C ARG A 35 10.72 -2.67 -10.20
N LEU A 36 10.83 -1.58 -10.94
CA LEU A 36 10.67 -0.22 -10.45
C LEU A 36 9.19 0.16 -10.27
N SER A 37 8.29 -0.51 -10.96
CA SER A 37 6.86 -0.16 -11.03
C SER A 37 6.18 -0.23 -9.66
N TYR A 38 6.24 -1.40 -9.01
CA TYR A 38 5.52 -1.62 -7.76
C TYR A 38 5.96 -0.68 -6.62
N PRO A 39 7.26 -0.47 -6.34
CA PRO A 39 7.69 0.49 -5.32
C PRO A 39 7.18 1.92 -5.58
N LEU A 40 7.11 2.33 -6.85
CA LEU A 40 6.56 3.64 -7.22
C LEU A 40 5.05 3.72 -6.96
N PHE A 41 4.29 2.66 -7.29
CA PHE A 41 2.86 2.60 -6.97
C PHE A 41 2.62 2.57 -5.46
N LEU A 42 3.39 1.78 -4.72
CA LEU A 42 3.33 1.72 -3.26
C LEU A 42 3.63 3.08 -2.63
N PHE A 43 4.66 3.76 -3.10
CA PHE A 43 4.98 5.12 -2.68
C PHE A 43 3.84 6.10 -2.96
N CYS A 44 3.29 6.07 -4.18
CA CYS A 44 2.15 6.91 -4.56
C CYS A 44 0.89 6.60 -3.72
N MET A 45 0.68 5.32 -3.36
CA MET A 45 -0.40 4.91 -2.46
C MET A 45 -0.20 5.50 -1.08
N VAL A 46 0.99 5.38 -0.52
CA VAL A 46 1.37 5.91 0.80
C VAL A 46 1.17 7.43 0.85
N GLN A 47 1.65 8.16 -0.16
CA GLN A 47 1.45 9.61 -0.24
C GLN A 47 -0.05 9.97 -0.39
N GLY A 48 -0.78 9.23 -1.22
CA GLY A 48 -2.22 9.39 -1.34
C GLY A 48 -2.97 9.14 -0.03
N TYR A 49 -2.50 8.16 0.76
CA TYR A 49 -3.03 7.85 2.08
C TYR A 49 -2.76 8.95 3.12
N ARG A 50 -1.58 9.59 3.08
CA ARG A 50 -1.23 10.75 3.93
C ARG A 50 -2.16 11.94 3.69
N HIS A 51 -2.45 12.22 2.42
CA HIS A 51 -3.21 13.41 2.00
C HIS A 51 -4.72 13.17 1.86
N THR A 52 -5.21 11.94 2.10
CA THR A 52 -6.63 11.66 1.93
C THR A 52 -7.49 12.24 3.06
N ARG A 53 -8.62 12.83 2.69
CA ARG A 53 -9.61 13.34 3.66
C ARG A 53 -10.31 12.21 4.43
N SER A 54 -10.49 11.04 3.82
CA SER A 54 -11.20 9.91 4.42
C SER A 54 -10.45 8.60 4.16
N ARG A 55 -9.66 8.16 5.14
CA ARG A 55 -8.89 6.91 5.09
C ARG A 55 -9.78 5.69 4.93
N LYS A 56 -10.94 5.65 5.61
CA LYS A 56 -11.90 4.55 5.47
C LYS A 56 -12.36 4.36 4.02
N ARG A 57 -12.76 5.45 3.34
CA ARG A 57 -13.17 5.39 1.92
C ARG A 57 -12.02 5.06 0.99
N TYR A 58 -10.79 5.44 1.36
CA TYR A 58 -9.60 5.10 0.59
C TYR A 58 -9.31 3.60 0.66
N LEU A 59 -9.27 3.02 1.87
CA LEU A 59 -9.07 1.58 2.09
C LEU A 59 -10.21 0.74 1.51
N LEU A 60 -11.47 1.19 1.67
CA LEU A 60 -12.61 0.49 1.08
C LEU A 60 -12.50 0.36 -0.45
N ARG A 61 -12.01 1.40 -1.13
CA ARG A 61 -11.78 1.32 -2.59
C ARG A 61 -10.69 0.34 -2.96
N LEU A 62 -9.58 0.31 -2.20
CA LEU A 62 -8.52 -0.67 -2.41
C LEU A 62 -9.05 -2.09 -2.20
N TYR A 63 -9.86 -2.30 -1.16
CA TYR A 63 -10.49 -3.59 -0.88
C TYR A 63 -11.45 -4.03 -1.99
N LEU A 64 -12.33 -3.15 -2.44
CA LEU A 64 -13.27 -3.46 -3.53
C LEU A 64 -12.53 -3.78 -4.83
N MET A 65 -11.43 -3.07 -5.13
CA MET A 65 -10.59 -3.38 -6.29
C MET A 65 -9.83 -4.69 -6.11
N SER A 66 -9.36 -4.99 -4.91
CA SER A 66 -8.74 -6.29 -4.59
C SER A 66 -9.72 -7.44 -4.82
N LEU A 67 -10.96 -7.33 -4.30
CA LEU A 67 -12.02 -8.32 -4.54
C LEU A 67 -12.33 -8.47 -6.03
N PHE A 68 -12.43 -7.35 -6.75
CA PHE A 68 -12.68 -7.36 -8.18
C PHE A 68 -11.55 -8.10 -8.94
N MET A 69 -10.28 -7.80 -8.64
CA MET A 69 -9.13 -8.45 -9.29
C MET A 69 -9.09 -9.94 -9.00
N THR A 70 -9.34 -10.35 -7.75
CA THR A 70 -9.42 -11.77 -7.39
C THR A 70 -10.53 -12.50 -8.16
N GLY A 71 -11.73 -11.93 -8.18
CA GLY A 71 -12.86 -12.50 -8.93
C GLY A 71 -12.61 -12.51 -10.45
N PHE A 72 -11.96 -11.48 -10.96
CA PHE A 72 -11.62 -11.35 -12.38
C PHE A 72 -10.56 -12.38 -12.80
N SER A 73 -9.49 -12.56 -12.01
CA SER A 73 -8.48 -13.60 -12.26
C SER A 73 -9.11 -14.99 -12.24
N TYR A 74 -9.92 -15.28 -11.22
CA TYR A 74 -10.62 -16.57 -11.12
C TYR A 74 -11.58 -16.82 -12.31
N PHE A 75 -12.31 -15.80 -12.74
CA PHE A 75 -13.19 -15.90 -13.91
C PHE A 75 -12.42 -16.19 -15.18
N LEU A 76 -11.28 -15.51 -15.42
CA LEU A 76 -10.46 -15.72 -16.61
C LEU A 76 -9.83 -17.10 -16.62
N ASP A 77 -9.24 -17.55 -15.50
CA ASP A 77 -8.64 -18.88 -15.41
C ASP A 77 -9.66 -20.00 -15.60
N SER A 78 -10.90 -19.79 -15.09
CA SER A 78 -11.99 -20.75 -15.25
C SER A 78 -12.55 -20.80 -16.67
N ARG A 79 -12.64 -19.62 -17.34
CA ARG A 79 -13.27 -19.50 -18.66
C ARG A 79 -12.31 -19.70 -19.82
N PHE A 80 -11.04 -19.35 -19.62
CA PHE A 80 -9.97 -19.41 -20.62
C PHE A 80 -8.75 -20.12 -20.04
N PRO A 81 -8.84 -21.43 -19.78
CA PRO A 81 -7.72 -22.18 -19.23
C PRO A 81 -6.56 -22.22 -20.24
N THR A 82 -5.42 -21.70 -19.83
CA THR A 82 -4.17 -21.70 -20.58
C THR A 82 -3.08 -22.37 -19.75
N PRO A 83 -2.00 -22.91 -20.36
CA PRO A 83 -0.95 -23.61 -19.63
C PRO A 83 -0.33 -22.79 -18.47
N ASN A 84 -0.21 -21.49 -18.66
CA ASN A 84 0.37 -20.58 -17.68
C ASN A 84 -0.68 -19.86 -16.82
N GLY A 85 -1.98 -20.02 -17.13
CA GLY A 85 -3.07 -19.28 -16.51
C GLY A 85 -3.01 -17.77 -16.76
N TYR A 86 -4.02 -17.05 -16.27
CA TYR A 86 -3.99 -15.58 -16.23
C TYR A 86 -3.07 -15.08 -15.11
N GLY A 87 -2.98 -15.82 -14.02
CA GLY A 87 -2.17 -15.51 -12.86
C GLY A 87 -2.84 -14.57 -11.86
N ASN A 88 -2.22 -14.46 -10.70
CA ASN A 88 -2.73 -13.58 -9.64
C ASN A 88 -2.12 -12.18 -9.77
N HIS A 89 -2.87 -11.26 -10.39
CA HIS A 89 -2.49 -9.87 -10.54
C HIS A 89 -3.29 -9.00 -9.55
N ASN A 90 -2.92 -9.00 -8.27
CA ASN A 90 -3.66 -8.26 -7.24
C ASN A 90 -2.76 -7.35 -6.39
N ILE A 91 -2.18 -6.31 -7.00
CA ILE A 91 -1.37 -5.30 -6.31
C ILE A 91 -2.18 -4.49 -5.26
N PHE A 92 -3.51 -4.50 -5.34
CA PHE A 92 -4.36 -3.74 -4.42
C PHE A 92 -4.38 -4.33 -3.02
N LEU A 93 -4.21 -5.66 -2.91
CA LEU A 93 -4.22 -6.36 -1.63
C LEU A 93 -3.05 -5.94 -0.72
N PRO A 94 -1.78 -6.02 -1.12
CA PRO A 94 -0.66 -5.57 -0.28
C PRO A 94 -0.71 -4.05 -0.01
N MET A 95 -1.23 -3.24 -0.94
CA MET A 95 -1.47 -1.81 -0.69
C MET A 95 -2.55 -1.56 0.36
N LEU A 96 -3.64 -2.32 0.33
CA LEU A 96 -4.69 -2.29 1.37
C LEU A 96 -4.09 -2.61 2.74
N LEU A 97 -3.36 -3.73 2.84
CA LEU A 97 -2.75 -4.21 4.08
C LEU A 97 -1.74 -3.21 4.64
N THR A 98 -0.94 -2.57 3.78
CA THR A 98 -0.07 -1.45 4.16
C THR A 98 -0.86 -0.32 4.82
N GLY A 99 -1.96 0.12 4.21
CA GLY A 99 -2.80 1.19 4.76
C GLY A 99 -3.50 0.79 6.07
N VAL A 100 -3.88 -0.47 6.21
CA VAL A 100 -4.45 -1.04 7.45
C VAL A 100 -3.41 -1.03 8.56
N LEU A 101 -2.18 -1.51 8.32
CA LEU A 101 -1.10 -1.49 9.31
C LEU A 101 -0.70 -0.06 9.71
N ILE A 102 -0.60 0.86 8.76
CA ILE A 102 -0.36 2.29 9.07
C ILE A 102 -1.45 2.81 10.01
N SER A 103 -2.73 2.54 9.73
CA SER A 103 -3.83 2.95 10.60
C SER A 103 -3.69 2.38 12.01
N THR A 104 -3.34 1.10 12.10
CA THR A 104 -3.18 0.38 13.38
C THR A 104 -2.07 1.02 14.20
N ILE A 105 -0.89 1.22 13.61
CA ILE A 105 0.26 1.84 14.28
C ILE A 105 -0.07 3.26 14.76
N GLU A 106 -0.74 4.06 13.92
CA GLU A 106 -1.14 5.41 14.31
C GLU A 106 -2.17 5.42 15.46
N TRP A 107 -3.05 4.43 15.55
CA TRP A 107 -3.99 4.33 16.66
C TRP A 107 -3.29 3.98 17.98
N PHE A 108 -2.17 3.26 17.93
CA PHE A 108 -1.33 3.02 19.11
C PHE A 108 -0.46 4.24 19.48
N GLY A 109 0.09 4.96 18.48
CA GLY A 109 0.98 6.10 18.68
C GLY A 109 0.30 7.43 19.00
N ARG A 110 -1.04 7.47 19.06
CA ARG A 110 -1.81 8.73 19.23
C ARG A 110 -1.77 9.35 20.63
N GLU A 111 -1.14 8.71 21.60
CA GLU A 111 -1.11 9.20 22.98
C GLU A 111 -0.32 10.51 23.17
N ASP A 112 0.77 10.71 22.42
CA ASP A 112 1.75 11.75 22.76
C ASP A 112 1.67 13.05 21.92
N SER A 113 0.94 13.06 20.80
CA SER A 113 1.05 14.17 19.84
C SER A 113 -0.22 14.98 19.61
N PHE A 114 -1.38 14.55 20.10
CA PHE A 114 -2.67 15.19 19.75
C PHE A 114 -3.02 16.47 20.53
N PRO A 115 -2.72 16.63 21.84
CA PRO A 115 -3.08 17.87 22.53
C PRO A 115 -2.24 19.06 22.07
N VAL A 116 -0.96 18.86 21.74
CA VAL A 116 -0.04 19.95 21.38
C VAL A 116 -0.27 20.45 19.94
N ARG A 117 -0.44 19.55 18.96
CA ARG A 117 -0.67 19.96 17.55
C ARG A 117 -2.06 20.55 17.30
N ALA A 118 -3.10 20.06 17.97
CA ALA A 118 -4.43 20.65 17.88
C ALA A 118 -4.48 22.02 18.56
N ALA A 119 -3.81 22.17 19.71
CA ALA A 119 -3.68 23.45 20.40
C ALA A 119 -2.86 24.47 19.59
N MET A 120 -1.78 24.04 18.90
CA MET A 120 -1.00 24.91 18.03
C MET A 120 -1.76 25.36 16.76
N ARG A 121 -2.61 24.51 16.18
CA ARG A 121 -3.44 24.91 15.02
C ARG A 121 -4.56 25.88 15.39
N THR A 122 -5.13 25.77 16.60
CA THR A 122 -6.11 26.72 17.11
C THR A 122 -5.47 28.03 17.61
N ALA A 123 -4.24 27.97 18.09
CA ALA A 123 -3.49 29.13 18.53
C ALA A 123 -3.01 30.04 17.37
N HIS A 124 -2.83 29.50 16.17
CA HIS A 124 -2.48 30.28 14.95
C HIS A 124 -3.68 31.07 14.40
N GLY A 125 -4.90 30.79 14.84
CA GLY A 125 -6.14 31.53 14.43
C GLY A 125 -6.68 32.52 15.46
N ILE A 126 -6.14 32.54 16.68
CA ILE A 126 -6.58 33.45 17.75
C ILE A 126 -5.32 34.13 18.27
N ASN A 127 -5.27 35.46 18.15
CA ASN A 127 -4.21 36.27 18.74
C ASN A 127 -3.93 35.84 20.18
N ALA A 128 -2.80 35.15 20.38
CA ALA A 128 -2.37 34.53 21.64
C ALA A 128 -2.04 35.52 22.77
N ALA A 129 -2.40 36.82 22.63
CA ALA A 129 -2.04 37.88 23.53
C ALA A 129 -3.04 38.11 24.67
N ARG A 130 -4.15 37.40 24.78
CA ARG A 130 -5.22 37.84 25.72
C ARG A 130 -5.87 36.78 26.62
N CYS A 131 -5.36 35.58 26.81
CA CYS A 131 -5.89 34.72 27.90
C CYS A 131 -4.91 33.65 28.37
N PRO A 132 -4.15 33.83 29.46
CA PRO A 132 -3.52 32.74 30.19
C PRO A 132 -4.63 31.99 30.94
N LEU A 133 -5.16 30.90 30.37
CA LEU A 133 -6.06 30.00 31.09
C LEU A 133 -5.26 29.25 32.18
N PRO A 134 -5.56 29.40 33.46
CA PRO A 134 -4.90 28.67 34.51
C PRO A 134 -5.12 27.17 34.36
N ALA A 135 -4.11 26.35 34.68
CA ALA A 135 -4.14 24.90 34.57
C ALA A 135 -5.30 24.20 35.33
N GLY A 136 -5.95 24.92 36.24
CA GLY A 136 -7.13 24.48 37.01
C GLY A 136 -8.49 24.78 36.39
N CYS A 137 -8.56 25.37 35.18
CA CYS A 137 -9.84 25.71 34.58
C CYS A 137 -10.66 24.44 34.27
N PRO A 138 -11.94 24.35 34.74
CA PRO A 138 -12.77 23.15 34.48
C PRO A 138 -12.92 22.78 33.00
N LEU A 139 -12.86 23.79 32.09
CA LEU A 139 -12.90 23.58 30.65
C LEU A 139 -11.62 22.88 30.12
N VAL A 140 -10.44 23.16 30.70
CA VAL A 140 -9.18 22.49 30.36
C VAL A 140 -9.21 21.05 30.87
N GLN A 141 -9.69 20.83 32.08
CA GLN A 141 -9.84 19.48 32.65
C GLN A 141 -10.86 18.63 31.89
N ALA A 142 -12.00 19.20 31.51
CA ALA A 142 -13.00 18.51 30.68
C ALA A 142 -12.46 18.19 29.29
N ARG A 143 -11.65 19.05 28.68
CA ARG A 143 -10.96 18.76 27.39
C ARG A 143 -9.90 17.68 27.54
N LEU A 144 -9.10 17.69 28.58
CA LEU A 144 -8.11 16.65 28.85
C LEU A 144 -8.78 15.29 29.10
N ALA A 145 -9.88 15.25 29.86
CA ALA A 145 -10.64 14.03 30.11
C ALA A 145 -11.34 13.50 28.84
N SER A 146 -11.82 14.38 27.95
CA SER A 146 -12.38 13.98 26.66
C SER A 146 -11.29 13.49 25.70
N SER A 147 -10.12 14.09 25.71
CA SER A 147 -8.95 13.67 24.93
C SER A 147 -8.46 12.29 25.34
N GLY A 148 -8.35 12.03 26.64
CA GLY A 148 -7.98 10.71 27.17
C GLY A 148 -8.96 9.60 26.79
N ARG A 149 -10.28 9.88 26.80
CA ARG A 149 -11.31 8.92 26.36
C ARG A 149 -11.26 8.63 24.86
N ILE A 150 -10.92 9.61 24.04
CA ILE A 150 -10.75 9.43 22.59
C ILE A 150 -9.51 8.59 22.31
N ALA A 151 -8.40 8.84 22.99
CA ALA A 151 -7.16 8.07 22.87
C ALA A 151 -7.37 6.60 23.27
N GLN A 152 -8.07 6.35 24.38
CA GLN A 152 -8.39 4.99 24.84
C GLN A 152 -9.32 4.25 23.85
N LYS A 153 -10.27 4.95 23.23
CA LYS A 153 -11.17 4.37 22.23
C LYS A 153 -10.42 3.98 20.95
N ASP A 154 -9.43 4.76 20.55
CA ASP A 154 -8.64 4.48 19.35
C ASP A 154 -7.66 3.32 19.58
N ARG A 155 -7.06 3.18 20.76
CA ARG A 155 -6.27 2.00 21.15
C ARG A 155 -7.08 0.70 21.06
N ARG A 156 -8.30 0.68 21.59
CA ARG A 156 -9.18 -0.49 21.48
C ARG A 156 -9.41 -0.89 20.03
N LYS A 157 -9.62 0.05 19.13
CA LYS A 157 -9.77 -0.24 17.70
C LYS A 157 -8.48 -0.83 17.11
N GLY A 158 -7.31 -0.31 17.51
CA GLY A 158 -6.02 -0.84 17.13
C GLY A 158 -5.86 -2.30 17.54
N PHE A 159 -6.20 -2.64 18.81
CA PHE A 159 -6.16 -4.02 19.30
C PHE A 159 -7.14 -4.94 18.56
N PHE A 160 -8.37 -4.52 18.30
CA PHE A 160 -9.34 -5.30 17.53
C PHE A 160 -8.87 -5.57 16.11
N LEU A 161 -8.26 -4.57 15.45
CA LEU A 161 -7.76 -4.75 14.10
C LEU A 161 -6.53 -5.66 14.06
N LEU A 162 -5.61 -5.47 15.00
CA LEU A 162 -4.43 -6.32 15.13
C LEU A 162 -4.82 -7.76 15.45
N GLY A 163 -5.74 -7.95 16.42
CA GLY A 163 -6.29 -9.27 16.76
C GLY A 163 -7.02 -9.91 15.59
N GLY A 164 -7.78 -9.13 14.80
CA GLY A 164 -8.42 -9.61 13.58
C GLY A 164 -7.41 -10.06 12.52
N LEU A 165 -6.36 -9.28 12.29
CA LEU A 165 -5.28 -9.65 11.36
C LEU A 165 -4.56 -10.93 11.82
N PHE A 166 -4.21 -11.03 13.11
CA PHE A 166 -3.61 -12.25 13.67
C PHE A 166 -4.56 -13.44 13.62
N GLY A 167 -5.85 -13.24 13.94
CA GLY A 167 -6.86 -14.28 13.87
C GLY A 167 -7.02 -14.84 12.46
N VAL A 168 -7.02 -13.98 11.45
CA VAL A 168 -7.06 -14.38 10.03
C VAL A 168 -5.83 -15.20 9.64
N GLN A 169 -4.62 -14.76 10.07
CA GLN A 169 -3.40 -15.51 9.82
C GLN A 169 -3.45 -16.89 10.48
N LEU A 170 -3.85 -16.95 11.76
CA LEU A 170 -3.96 -18.21 12.49
C LEU A 170 -4.97 -19.16 11.83
N LEU A 171 -6.15 -18.65 11.46
CA LEU A 171 -7.18 -19.45 10.77
C LEU A 171 -6.66 -20.00 9.44
N TYR A 172 -5.93 -19.22 8.66
CA TYR A 172 -5.39 -19.66 7.37
C TYR A 172 -4.41 -20.84 7.55
N TYR A 173 -3.55 -20.80 8.58
CA TYR A 173 -2.57 -21.86 8.83
C TYR A 173 -3.15 -23.08 9.56
N VAL A 174 -4.19 -22.89 10.39
CA VAL A 174 -4.76 -23.98 11.20
C VAL A 174 -5.84 -24.73 10.44
N LEU A 175 -6.62 -24.07 9.57
CA LEU A 175 -7.73 -24.72 8.86
C LEU A 175 -7.24 -25.42 7.58
N PRO A 176 -7.28 -26.76 7.51
CA PRO A 176 -6.74 -27.51 6.37
C PRO A 176 -7.49 -27.25 5.06
N PHE A 177 -8.78 -26.90 5.11
CA PHE A 177 -9.57 -26.62 3.91
C PHE A 177 -9.15 -25.32 3.20
N SER A 178 -8.54 -24.37 3.90
CA SER A 178 -8.04 -23.13 3.29
C SER A 178 -6.90 -23.38 2.28
N ARG A 179 -6.23 -24.53 2.38
CA ARG A 179 -5.17 -24.94 1.48
C ARG A 179 -5.68 -25.65 0.21
N HIS A 180 -6.94 -26.09 0.22
CA HIS A 180 -7.57 -26.80 -0.91
C HIS A 180 -8.47 -25.90 -1.77
N LEU A 181 -9.00 -24.81 -1.21
CA LEU A 181 -9.59 -23.74 -2.00
C LEU A 181 -8.44 -23.00 -2.72
N SER A 182 -8.63 -22.63 -3.99
CA SER A 182 -7.64 -21.84 -4.71
C SER A 182 -7.20 -20.70 -3.78
N GLY A 183 -5.93 -20.75 -3.32
CA GLY A 183 -5.42 -19.91 -2.24
C GLY A 183 -5.70 -18.44 -2.50
N ASP A 184 -5.69 -18.06 -3.77
CA ASP A 184 -5.95 -16.71 -4.26
C ASP A 184 -7.37 -16.21 -4.01
N LEU A 185 -8.38 -17.08 -4.11
CA LEU A 185 -9.77 -16.68 -3.90
C LEU A 185 -10.05 -16.44 -2.41
N VAL A 186 -9.50 -17.27 -1.53
CA VAL A 186 -9.64 -17.12 -0.08
C VAL A 186 -8.89 -15.87 0.40
N THR A 187 -7.64 -15.70 -0.02
CA THR A 187 -6.79 -14.57 0.41
C THR A 187 -7.23 -13.25 -0.19
N GLY A 188 -7.86 -13.26 -1.35
CA GLY A 188 -8.46 -12.06 -1.94
C GLY A 188 -9.67 -11.55 -1.15
N VAL A 189 -10.49 -12.47 -0.59
CA VAL A 189 -11.66 -12.12 0.25
C VAL A 189 -11.22 -11.82 1.68
N ILE A 190 -10.35 -12.65 2.25
CA ILE A 190 -9.83 -12.52 3.61
C ILE A 190 -8.35 -12.16 3.52
N PRO A 191 -7.98 -10.86 3.60
CA PRO A 191 -6.61 -10.40 3.37
C PRO A 191 -5.59 -11.09 4.26
N ASN A 192 -4.58 -11.71 3.65
CA ASN A 192 -3.49 -12.37 4.34
C ASN A 192 -2.20 -11.56 4.18
N LEU A 193 -1.45 -11.37 5.27
CA LEU A 193 -0.22 -10.56 5.28
C LEU A 193 0.92 -11.22 4.48
N ASP A 194 0.96 -12.53 4.46
CA ASP A 194 2.05 -13.31 3.88
C ASP A 194 1.72 -13.81 2.47
N VAL A 195 0.48 -14.28 2.31
CA VAL A 195 -0.02 -14.81 1.04
C VAL A 195 -0.66 -13.68 0.23
N ASN A 196 0.17 -12.96 -0.48
CA ASN A 196 -0.21 -11.93 -1.44
C ASN A 196 0.90 -11.78 -2.49
N GLU A 197 0.65 -11.04 -3.57
CA GLU A 197 1.55 -10.93 -4.72
C GLU A 197 3.00 -10.53 -4.37
N TYR A 198 3.19 -9.70 -3.33
CA TYR A 198 4.51 -9.17 -2.94
C TYR A 198 4.98 -9.60 -1.54
N GLY A 199 4.15 -10.33 -0.79
CA GLY A 199 4.47 -10.79 0.56
C GLY A 199 4.54 -9.68 1.61
N PHE A 200 4.79 -10.10 2.86
CA PHE A 200 4.84 -9.21 4.01
C PHE A 200 5.95 -8.15 3.92
N ALA A 201 7.08 -8.48 3.30
CA ALA A 201 8.22 -7.58 3.21
C ALA A 201 7.89 -6.24 2.55
N PHE A 202 7.14 -6.26 1.45
CA PHE A 202 6.72 -5.04 0.77
C PHE A 202 5.63 -4.27 1.52
N ILE A 203 4.79 -4.95 2.28
CA ILE A 203 3.84 -4.30 3.18
C ILE A 203 4.63 -3.52 4.26
N ALA A 204 5.64 -4.14 4.85
CA ALA A 204 6.53 -3.50 5.81
C ALA A 204 7.28 -2.32 5.20
N LEU A 205 7.80 -2.47 3.96
CA LEU A 205 8.42 -1.36 3.22
C LEU A 205 7.46 -0.18 3.07
N GLY A 206 6.20 -0.42 2.71
CA GLY A 206 5.19 0.63 2.57
C GLY A 206 4.91 1.36 3.89
N VAL A 207 4.87 0.62 5.00
CA VAL A 207 4.77 1.21 6.36
C VAL A 207 5.99 2.08 6.67
N LEU A 208 7.20 1.59 6.40
CA LEU A 208 8.43 2.36 6.58
C LEU A 208 8.45 3.60 5.68
N MET A 209 8.03 3.52 4.43
CA MET A 209 7.88 4.68 3.54
C MET A 209 6.97 5.75 4.14
N TYR A 210 5.89 5.36 4.82
CA TYR A 210 4.96 6.29 5.44
C TYR A 210 5.59 7.05 6.60
N PHE A 211 6.27 6.36 7.52
CA PHE A 211 6.80 6.97 8.73
C PHE A 211 8.13 7.67 8.51
N LEU A 212 8.95 7.23 7.55
CA LEU A 212 10.29 7.77 7.32
C LEU A 212 10.35 8.88 6.27
N TRP A 213 9.30 9.10 5.49
CA TRP A 213 9.32 10.06 4.38
C TRP A 213 9.74 11.48 4.76
N GLU A 214 9.42 11.94 5.96
CA GLU A 214 9.82 13.27 6.44
C GLU A 214 11.36 13.38 6.65
N LYS A 215 12.03 12.26 6.91
CA LYS A 215 13.48 12.13 7.11
C LYS A 215 14.10 11.48 5.88
N LYS A 216 14.33 12.29 4.83
CA LYS A 216 14.78 11.80 3.51
C LYS A 216 16.02 10.93 3.56
N GLU A 217 16.98 11.27 4.41
CA GLU A 217 18.24 10.52 4.60
C GLU A 217 17.95 9.12 5.15
N LEU A 218 17.17 9.04 6.25
CA LEU A 218 16.81 7.77 6.85
C LEU A 218 15.94 6.92 5.91
N PHE A 219 15.00 7.55 5.20
CA PHE A 219 14.20 6.89 4.16
C PHE A 219 15.11 6.28 3.09
N THR A 220 16.10 7.02 2.60
CA THR A 220 17.07 6.56 1.59
C THR A 220 17.85 5.35 2.08
N VAL A 221 18.44 5.44 3.29
CA VAL A 221 19.22 4.34 3.88
C VAL A 221 18.38 3.08 4.05
N VAL A 222 17.20 3.20 4.65
CA VAL A 222 16.30 2.04 4.88
C VAL A 222 15.84 1.42 3.57
N TYR A 223 15.52 2.24 2.56
CA TYR A 223 15.14 1.74 1.25
C TYR A 223 16.28 0.98 0.57
N LEU A 224 17.51 1.50 0.61
CA LEU A 224 18.67 0.81 0.04
C LEU A 224 19.01 -0.48 0.80
N ILE A 225 18.91 -0.49 2.14
CA ILE A 225 19.06 -1.72 2.92
C ILE A 225 18.04 -2.77 2.48
N PHE A 226 16.80 -2.36 2.23
CA PHE A 226 15.78 -3.28 1.72
C PHE A 226 16.14 -3.84 0.33
N CYS A 227 16.68 -3.00 -0.57
CA CYS A 227 17.15 -3.47 -1.88
C CYS A 227 18.33 -4.46 -1.77
N VAL A 228 19.28 -4.21 -0.87
CA VAL A 228 20.38 -5.13 -0.60
C VAL A 228 19.87 -6.45 -0.01
N TRP A 229 18.89 -6.38 0.88
CA TRP A 229 18.26 -7.57 1.43
C TRP A 229 17.56 -8.40 0.34
N GLN A 230 16.85 -7.76 -0.59
CA GLN A 230 16.23 -8.44 -1.74
C GLN A 230 17.29 -9.13 -2.62
N PHE A 231 18.41 -8.47 -2.88
CA PHE A 231 19.54 -9.08 -3.59
C PHE A 231 20.07 -10.33 -2.87
N SER A 232 20.21 -10.26 -1.55
CA SER A 232 20.69 -11.38 -0.74
C SER A 232 19.69 -12.55 -0.69
N ALA A 233 18.38 -12.24 -0.72
CA ALA A 233 17.31 -13.23 -0.64
C ALA A 233 17.08 -13.97 -1.96
N GLU A 234 17.17 -13.27 -3.11
CA GLU A 234 16.93 -13.84 -4.44
C GLU A 234 18.21 -14.33 -5.13
N GLY A 235 19.37 -13.93 -4.63
CA GLY A 235 20.67 -14.18 -5.25
C GLY A 235 20.89 -13.38 -6.54
N ALA A 236 21.98 -13.70 -7.24
CA ALA A 236 22.39 -12.98 -8.45
C ALA A 236 21.42 -13.16 -9.64
N SER A 237 20.57 -14.19 -9.60
CA SER A 237 19.55 -14.45 -10.64
C SER A 237 18.28 -13.61 -10.45
N GLY A 238 18.03 -13.09 -9.25
CA GLY A 238 16.88 -12.24 -8.95
C GLY A 238 17.09 -10.82 -9.45
N ALA A 239 16.02 -10.18 -9.91
CA ALA A 239 16.04 -8.81 -10.44
C ALA A 239 15.35 -7.80 -9.51
N GLN A 240 14.77 -8.22 -8.39
CA GLN A 240 13.95 -7.35 -7.54
C GLN A 240 14.77 -6.20 -6.91
N TRP A 241 16.05 -6.38 -6.64
CA TRP A 241 16.94 -5.34 -6.12
C TRP A 241 17.11 -4.14 -7.07
N LEU A 242 16.84 -4.30 -8.38
CA LEU A 242 16.86 -3.20 -9.36
C LEU A 242 15.82 -2.10 -9.04
N MET A 243 14.86 -2.42 -8.17
CA MET A 243 13.94 -1.41 -7.61
C MET A 243 14.68 -0.23 -6.96
N ALA A 244 15.97 -0.36 -6.62
CA ALA A 244 16.80 0.74 -6.13
C ALA A 244 16.77 1.95 -7.08
N ALA A 245 16.66 1.74 -8.40
CA ALA A 245 16.55 2.80 -9.39
C ALA A 245 15.22 3.60 -9.30
N ALA A 246 14.23 3.15 -8.55
CA ALA A 246 13.03 3.95 -8.26
C ALA A 246 13.28 5.06 -7.22
N LEU A 247 14.32 4.94 -6.40
CA LEU A 247 14.61 5.88 -5.32
C LEU A 247 14.83 7.33 -5.80
N PRO A 248 15.64 7.62 -6.83
CA PRO A 248 15.79 8.98 -7.36
C PRO A 248 14.47 9.61 -7.81
N LEU A 249 13.55 8.81 -8.34
CA LEU A 249 12.23 9.27 -8.77
C LEU A 249 11.37 9.66 -7.57
N MET A 250 11.39 8.83 -6.50
CA MET A 250 10.69 9.14 -5.25
C MET A 250 11.26 10.40 -4.58
N LEU A 251 12.58 10.55 -4.51
CA LEU A 251 13.23 11.71 -3.88
C LEU A 251 12.93 13.02 -4.61
N ARG A 252 12.67 12.98 -5.93
CA ARG A 252 12.24 14.13 -6.74
C ARG A 252 10.75 14.48 -6.56
N TYR A 253 10.02 13.76 -5.73
CA TYR A 253 8.63 14.06 -5.44
C TYR A 253 8.47 15.38 -4.68
N ASN A 254 7.56 16.24 -5.14
CA ASN A 254 7.37 17.60 -4.66
C ASN A 254 6.08 17.81 -3.84
N ASP A 255 5.49 16.73 -3.31
CA ASP A 255 4.24 16.73 -2.53
C ASP A 255 3.00 17.27 -3.26
N GLN A 256 3.10 17.51 -4.58
CA GLN A 256 1.98 17.97 -5.40
C GLN A 256 1.21 16.78 -6.01
N LYS A 257 -0.11 16.92 -6.04
CA LYS A 257 -1.00 15.87 -6.56
C LYS A 257 -0.96 15.75 -8.09
N GLY A 258 -0.91 16.87 -8.80
CA GLY A 258 -1.08 16.93 -10.24
C GLY A 258 -2.51 16.58 -10.71
N PRO A 259 -2.75 16.35 -12.00
CA PRO A 259 -4.03 15.94 -12.57
C PRO A 259 -4.58 14.67 -11.93
N GLY A 260 -5.90 14.59 -11.74
CA GLY A 260 -6.56 13.47 -11.07
C GLY A 260 -6.97 12.36 -12.03
N LEU A 261 -6.19 11.29 -12.15
CA LEU A 261 -6.52 10.08 -12.92
C LEU A 261 -6.99 8.91 -12.07
N LYS A 262 -7.72 9.17 -11.01
CA LYS A 262 -8.10 8.16 -10.02
C LYS A 262 -8.83 6.96 -10.64
N TYR A 263 -9.86 7.19 -11.42
CA TYR A 263 -10.67 6.11 -12.00
C TYR A 263 -9.99 5.45 -13.20
N PHE A 264 -9.20 6.21 -13.94
CA PHE A 264 -8.42 5.69 -15.06
C PHE A 264 -7.48 4.56 -14.62
N LEU A 265 -6.72 4.74 -13.52
CA LEU A 265 -5.80 3.73 -13.04
C LEU A 265 -6.50 2.45 -12.58
N TYR A 266 -7.67 2.57 -11.95
CA TYR A 266 -8.46 1.41 -11.53
C TYR A 266 -9.01 0.61 -12.71
N PHE A 267 -9.41 1.29 -13.79
CA PHE A 267 -9.87 0.63 -15.01
C PHE A 267 -8.71 0.08 -15.85
N PHE A 268 -7.65 0.87 -15.99
CA PHE A 268 -6.50 0.52 -16.81
C PHE A 268 -5.82 -0.78 -16.34
N TYR A 269 -5.73 -0.99 -15.02
CA TYR A 269 -5.03 -2.14 -14.47
C TYR A 269 -5.61 -3.48 -14.94
N PRO A 270 -6.88 -3.81 -14.77
CA PRO A 270 -7.47 -5.04 -15.31
C PRO A 270 -7.52 -5.06 -16.84
N ALA A 271 -7.72 -3.91 -17.49
CA ALA A 271 -7.85 -3.85 -18.93
C ALA A 271 -6.56 -4.20 -19.68
N HIS A 272 -5.40 -3.66 -19.22
CA HIS A 272 -4.13 -3.94 -19.90
C HIS A 272 -3.64 -5.37 -19.65
N THR A 273 -3.80 -5.91 -18.43
CA THR A 273 -3.43 -7.30 -18.12
C THR A 273 -4.29 -8.27 -18.93
N PHE A 274 -5.60 -8.02 -19.03
CA PHE A 274 -6.48 -8.81 -19.89
C PHE A 274 -6.09 -8.73 -21.36
N LEU A 275 -5.82 -7.53 -21.87
CA LEU A 275 -5.42 -7.33 -23.26
C LEU A 275 -4.14 -8.10 -23.59
N LEU A 276 -3.11 -8.00 -22.75
CA LEU A 276 -1.85 -8.68 -22.95
C LEU A 276 -2.01 -10.20 -22.87
N PHE A 277 -2.76 -10.68 -21.87
CA PHE A 277 -3.10 -12.10 -21.76
C PHE A 277 -3.82 -12.63 -23.02
N TRP A 278 -4.81 -11.87 -23.50
CA TRP A 278 -5.56 -12.26 -24.69
C TRP A 278 -4.67 -12.29 -25.94
N LEU A 279 -3.85 -11.27 -26.16
CA LEU A 279 -2.95 -11.19 -27.29
C LEU A 279 -1.93 -12.34 -27.27
N ALA A 280 -1.33 -12.62 -26.13
CA ALA A 280 -0.30 -13.63 -26.00
C ALA A 280 -0.81 -15.08 -26.16
N ASN A 281 -2.07 -15.37 -25.82
CA ASN A 281 -2.60 -16.73 -25.81
C ASN A 281 -3.54 -17.06 -26.99
N PHE A 282 -4.10 -16.05 -27.65
CA PHE A 282 -5.15 -16.26 -28.68
C PHE A 282 -4.85 -15.55 -30.01
N VAL A 283 -3.85 -14.68 -30.08
CA VAL A 283 -3.50 -13.93 -31.31
C VAL A 283 -2.11 -14.27 -31.80
N PHE A 284 -1.12 -14.36 -30.91
CA PHE A 284 0.27 -14.71 -31.19
C PHE A 284 0.65 -16.06 -30.61
#